data_9972524fe3093ecc606cba54bb1090b7
#
_entry.id   9972524fe3093ecc606cba54bb1090b7
#
_cell.length_a   1.000
_cell.length_b   1.000
_cell.length_c   1.000
_cell.angle_alpha   90.00
_cell.angle_beta   90.00
_cell.angle_gamma   90.00
#
_symmetry.space_group_name_H-M   'P 1'
#
loop_
_entity.id
_entity.type
_entity.pdbx_description
1 polymer ?
#
loop_
_entity_poly.entity_id
_entity_poly.type
_entity_poly.pdbx_seq_one_letter_code
_entity_poly.pdbx_strand_id
1 'polypeptide(L)'
;MAIQKRKITIDLLLALGFSVFSIQAQALSTPRVILEAGSGVETYGFGDLLVPIVGDNTEILYLDGAGKYATDDAWYGSLGVGARKATDVNQTIGAYLFADRDTTTDESKFTVLDAGLEYYINAWDLHVNGYLPISNKENVTGTAYADELGVESEVDATGHDLYASQYDIVEEVGNGADVDVGYTLKDSIPFMGGSRFDLGGYYTSYAHADNLEGVQAGVWIPLTKNAELR
;
A
#
# COMPACT_ATOMS: atom_id res chain seq x y z
N MET A 1 27.63 -14.51 29.97
CA MET A 1 27.27 -14.95 28.62
C MET A 1 27.11 -13.70 27.77
N ALA A 2 28.01 -13.43 26.85
CA ALA A 2 27.88 -12.27 25.96
C ALA A 2 27.10 -12.73 24.71
N ILE A 3 25.88 -12.27 24.54
CA ILE A 3 25.05 -12.55 23.38
C ILE A 3 25.35 -11.46 22.35
N GLN A 4 25.96 -11.85 21.24
CA GLN A 4 26.12 -10.96 20.10
C GLN A 4 24.83 -11.05 19.26
N LYS A 5 23.97 -10.04 19.37
CA LYS A 5 22.74 -9.96 18.60
C LYS A 5 23.04 -9.42 17.21
N ARG A 6 22.71 -10.20 16.19
CA ARG A 6 22.61 -9.72 14.79
C ARG A 6 21.15 -9.66 14.43
N LYS A 7 20.79 -8.70 13.59
CA LYS A 7 19.41 -8.54 13.12
C LYS A 7 19.23 -9.28 11.79
N ILE A 8 18.16 -10.04 11.68
CA ILE A 8 17.67 -10.57 10.40
C ILE A 8 16.31 -9.91 10.17
N THR A 9 16.19 -9.23 9.06
CA THR A 9 14.97 -8.53 8.67
C THR A 9 14.17 -9.43 7.75
N ILE A 10 12.92 -9.63 8.06
CA ILE A 10 11.94 -10.21 7.14
C ILE A 10 11.27 -9.05 6.43
N ASP A 11 11.43 -8.98 5.13
CA ASP A 11 10.81 -7.93 4.33
C ASP A 11 9.30 -8.11 4.36
N LEU A 12 8.61 -7.23 5.07
CA LEU A 12 7.18 -7.10 4.98
C LEU A 12 6.87 -6.39 3.66
N LEU A 13 6.44 -7.15 2.67
CA LEU A 13 5.84 -6.61 1.46
C LEU A 13 4.49 -6.04 1.88
N LEU A 14 4.45 -4.78 2.25
CA LEU A 14 3.24 -4.00 2.28
C LEU A 14 2.75 -3.92 0.82
N ALA A 15 1.98 -4.93 0.40
CA ALA A 15 1.15 -4.80 -0.77
C ALA A 15 0.06 -3.80 -0.40
N LEU A 16 0.41 -2.52 -0.43
CA LEU A 16 -0.54 -1.43 -0.43
C LEU A 16 -1.43 -1.68 -1.64
N GLY A 17 -2.61 -2.23 -1.38
CA GLY A 17 -3.63 -2.39 -2.40
C GLY A 17 -4.02 -0.99 -2.85
N PHE A 18 -3.47 -0.60 -3.99
CA PHE A 18 -3.84 0.67 -4.62
C PHE A 18 -5.31 0.61 -4.99
N SER A 19 -6.14 1.32 -4.23
CA SER A 19 -7.48 1.63 -4.68
C SER A 19 -7.37 2.71 -5.76
N VAL A 20 -7.11 2.28 -6.98
CA VAL A 20 -7.09 3.18 -8.12
C VAL A 20 -8.52 3.54 -8.46
N PHE A 21 -8.84 4.79 -8.28
CA PHE A 21 -10.16 5.34 -8.48
C PHE A 21 -10.40 5.64 -9.96
N SER A 22 -11.15 4.79 -10.65
CA SER A 22 -11.66 5.16 -11.97
C SER A 22 -12.69 6.28 -11.83
N ILE A 23 -12.27 7.53 -11.98
CA ILE A 23 -13.18 8.63 -12.17
C ILE A 23 -13.57 8.64 -13.65
N GLN A 24 -14.59 7.88 -14.04
CA GLN A 24 -15.47 8.37 -15.09
C GLN A 24 -15.97 9.73 -14.63
N ALA A 25 -16.16 10.70 -15.53
CA ALA A 25 -16.60 12.07 -15.24
C ALA A 25 -17.94 12.13 -14.46
N GLN A 26 -17.96 11.51 -13.30
CA GLN A 26 -19.01 11.64 -12.31
C GLN A 26 -18.76 12.94 -11.57
N ALA A 27 -19.85 13.62 -11.21
CA ALA A 27 -19.77 14.83 -10.42
C ALA A 27 -18.79 14.64 -9.25
N LEU A 28 -17.78 15.48 -9.16
CA LEU A 28 -16.73 15.42 -8.12
C LEU A 28 -17.31 15.29 -6.69
N SER A 29 -18.56 15.73 -6.51
CA SER A 29 -19.29 15.77 -5.24
C SER A 29 -20.07 14.50 -4.89
N THR A 30 -19.92 13.40 -5.62
CA THR A 30 -20.66 12.15 -5.34
C THR A 30 -19.90 11.28 -4.34
N PRO A 31 -20.52 10.85 -3.22
CA PRO A 31 -19.91 9.84 -2.34
C PRO A 31 -19.63 8.54 -3.10
N ARG A 32 -18.55 7.87 -2.74
CA ARG A 32 -18.17 6.59 -3.34
C ARG A 32 -17.97 5.55 -2.26
N VAL A 33 -18.45 4.34 -2.52
CA VAL A 33 -18.18 3.15 -1.72
C VAL A 33 -17.58 2.09 -2.63
N ILE A 34 -16.48 1.49 -2.21
CA ILE A 34 -15.88 0.34 -2.85
C ILE A 34 -15.90 -0.81 -1.85
N LEU A 35 -16.30 -1.98 -2.31
CA LEU A 35 -16.17 -3.23 -1.55
C LEU A 35 -15.45 -4.23 -2.43
N GLU A 36 -14.43 -4.85 -1.90
CA GLU A 36 -13.59 -5.81 -2.62
C GLU A 36 -13.38 -7.06 -1.77
N ALA A 37 -13.26 -8.19 -2.42
CA ALA A 37 -12.81 -9.42 -1.81
C ALA A 37 -11.86 -10.11 -2.78
N GLY A 38 -10.77 -10.61 -2.27
CA GLY A 38 -9.73 -11.25 -3.07
C GLY A 38 -9.23 -12.52 -2.40
N SER A 39 -8.63 -13.39 -3.21
CA SER A 39 -7.96 -14.60 -2.74
C SER A 39 -6.69 -14.80 -3.57
N GLY A 40 -5.59 -15.12 -2.90
CA GLY A 40 -4.28 -15.31 -3.51
C GLY A 40 -3.36 -15.97 -2.49
N VAL A 41 -2.27 -15.30 -2.14
CA VAL A 41 -1.43 -15.71 -1.00
C VAL A 41 -2.23 -15.70 0.29
N GLU A 42 -3.13 -14.73 0.43
CA GLU A 42 -4.11 -14.60 1.51
C GLU A 42 -5.51 -14.33 0.94
N THR A 43 -6.55 -14.63 1.72
CA THR A 43 -7.92 -14.21 1.40
C THR A 43 -8.24 -12.98 2.22
N TYR A 44 -8.79 -11.95 1.58
CA TYR A 44 -9.07 -10.69 2.25
C TYR A 44 -10.42 -10.09 1.85
N GLY A 45 -10.93 -9.23 2.73
CA GLY A 45 -12.00 -8.29 2.48
C GLY A 45 -11.48 -6.85 2.61
N PHE A 46 -11.90 -5.98 1.71
CA PHE A 46 -11.54 -4.56 1.70
C PHE A 46 -12.78 -3.70 1.53
N GLY A 47 -12.81 -2.57 2.20
CA GLY A 47 -13.84 -1.55 2.08
C GLY A 47 -13.22 -0.15 2.05
N ASP A 48 -13.78 0.72 1.22
CA ASP A 48 -13.35 2.11 1.06
C ASP A 48 -14.58 3.00 0.93
N LEU A 49 -14.55 4.16 1.60
CA LEU A 49 -15.62 5.14 1.63
C LEU A 49 -15.05 6.55 1.48
N LEU A 50 -15.30 7.16 0.34
CA LEU A 50 -15.02 8.58 0.10
C LEU A 50 -16.29 9.42 0.30
N VAL A 51 -16.20 10.45 1.13
CA VAL A 51 -17.29 11.36 1.43
C VAL A 51 -16.89 12.80 1.13
N PRO A 52 -17.51 13.46 0.15
CA PRO A 52 -17.37 14.91 -0.04
C PRO A 52 -17.83 15.67 1.20
N ILE A 53 -16.98 16.57 1.71
CA ILE A 53 -17.33 17.42 2.88
C ILE A 53 -17.89 18.76 2.41
N VAL A 54 -17.19 19.38 1.47
CA VAL A 54 -17.51 20.71 0.95
C VAL A 54 -16.99 20.80 -0.49
N GLY A 55 -17.68 21.56 -1.30
CA GLY A 55 -17.32 21.80 -2.69
C GLY A 55 -18.51 21.70 -3.63
N ASP A 56 -18.21 21.70 -4.91
CA ASP A 56 -19.17 21.61 -6.00
C ASP A 56 -18.66 20.68 -7.12
N ASN A 57 -19.19 20.81 -8.31
CA ASN A 57 -18.76 19.99 -9.47
C ASN A 57 -17.37 20.40 -10.04
N THR A 58 -16.78 21.49 -9.54
CA THR A 58 -15.49 22.00 -10.03
C THR A 58 -14.38 21.80 -9.00
N GLU A 59 -14.71 21.80 -7.72
CA GLU A 59 -13.74 21.56 -6.67
C GLU A 59 -14.41 20.88 -5.46
N ILE A 60 -13.69 19.97 -4.83
CA ILE A 60 -14.15 19.29 -3.62
C ILE A 60 -13.02 19.17 -2.60
N LEU A 61 -13.42 19.20 -1.34
CA LEU A 61 -12.67 18.66 -0.23
C LEU A 61 -13.41 17.39 0.24
N TYR A 62 -12.70 16.31 0.46
CA TYR A 62 -13.29 15.04 0.85
C TYR A 62 -12.56 14.37 2.01
N LEU A 63 -13.28 13.54 2.75
CA LEU A 63 -12.72 12.53 3.63
C LEU A 63 -12.75 11.19 2.90
N ASP A 64 -11.75 10.39 3.17
CA ASP A 64 -11.65 9.05 2.64
C ASP A 64 -11.17 8.11 3.75
N GLY A 65 -11.84 6.97 3.88
CA GLY A 65 -11.51 5.97 4.88
C GLY A 65 -11.59 4.57 4.29
N ALA A 66 -10.55 3.78 4.51
CA ALA A 66 -10.46 2.44 4.00
C ALA A 66 -10.07 1.44 5.10
N GLY A 67 -10.43 0.18 4.89
CA GLY A 67 -10.05 -0.91 5.77
C GLY A 67 -9.91 -2.23 5.02
N LYS A 68 -8.90 -3.01 5.36
CA LYS A 68 -8.66 -4.36 4.86
C LYS A 68 -8.50 -5.30 6.05
N TYR A 69 -9.07 -6.47 5.96
CA TYR A 69 -8.86 -7.57 6.90
C TYR A 69 -8.54 -8.85 6.12
N ALA A 70 -7.50 -9.54 6.52
CA ALA A 70 -7.04 -10.77 5.90
C ALA A 70 -7.23 -11.98 6.83
N THR A 71 -7.24 -13.19 6.24
CA THR A 71 -7.48 -14.46 6.98
C THR A 71 -6.34 -14.89 7.88
N ASP A 72 -5.19 -14.23 7.80
CA ASP A 72 -4.00 -14.42 8.64
C ASP A 72 -3.95 -13.46 9.84
N ASP A 73 -5.11 -12.84 10.17
CA ASP A 73 -5.29 -11.85 11.23
C ASP A 73 -4.58 -10.49 10.98
N ALA A 74 -3.95 -10.30 9.83
CA ALA A 74 -3.45 -9.00 9.41
C ALA A 74 -4.60 -8.06 9.09
N TRP A 75 -4.46 -6.80 9.47
CA TRP A 75 -5.44 -5.78 9.13
C TRP A 75 -4.78 -4.43 8.81
N TYR A 76 -5.41 -3.70 7.94
CA TYR A 76 -5.03 -2.36 7.52
C TYR A 76 -6.21 -1.41 7.68
N GLY A 77 -5.94 -0.20 8.13
CA GLY A 77 -6.92 0.88 8.19
C GLY A 77 -6.28 2.19 7.74
N SER A 78 -7.00 2.96 6.96
CA SER A 78 -6.58 4.24 6.41
C SER A 78 -7.64 5.30 6.66
N LEU A 79 -7.21 6.51 6.98
CA LEU A 79 -8.08 7.67 7.08
C LEU A 79 -7.34 8.89 6.56
N GLY A 80 -7.96 9.61 5.64
CA GLY A 80 -7.33 10.76 5.03
C GLY A 80 -8.28 11.84 4.58
N VAL A 81 -7.68 12.92 4.14
CA VAL A 81 -8.34 14.07 3.53
C VAL A 81 -7.71 14.32 2.16
N GLY A 82 -8.52 14.74 1.22
CA GLY A 82 -8.03 15.13 -0.09
C GLY A 82 -8.85 16.26 -0.69
N ALA A 83 -8.25 16.92 -1.65
CA ALA A 83 -8.89 17.95 -2.44
C ALA A 83 -8.69 17.69 -3.93
N ARG A 84 -9.72 17.93 -4.71
CA ARG A 84 -9.70 17.85 -6.18
C ARG A 84 -10.23 19.12 -6.78
N LYS A 85 -9.66 19.52 -7.91
CA LYS A 85 -10.11 20.68 -8.66
C LYS A 85 -10.11 20.37 -10.15
N ALA A 86 -11.26 20.57 -10.81
CA ALA A 86 -11.35 20.59 -12.27
C ALA A 86 -10.69 21.87 -12.77
N THR A 87 -9.64 21.72 -13.56
CA THR A 87 -8.91 22.83 -14.17
C THR A 87 -9.39 23.12 -15.58
N ASP A 88 -10.01 22.14 -16.21
CA ASP A 88 -10.67 22.25 -17.50
C ASP A 88 -11.76 21.16 -17.61
N VAL A 89 -12.49 21.15 -18.72
CA VAL A 89 -13.61 20.21 -18.98
C VAL A 89 -13.21 18.74 -18.79
N ASN A 90 -11.97 18.39 -19.13
CA ASN A 90 -11.45 17.02 -19.05
C ASN A 90 -10.15 16.95 -18.24
N GLN A 91 -9.92 17.88 -17.33
CA GLN A 91 -8.72 17.90 -16.52
C GLN A 91 -9.07 18.13 -15.06
N THR A 92 -8.48 17.30 -14.20
CA THR A 92 -8.60 17.43 -12.73
C THR A 92 -7.24 17.24 -12.11
N ILE A 93 -6.91 18.08 -11.16
CA ILE A 93 -5.77 17.92 -10.28
C ILE A 93 -6.25 17.64 -8.87
N GLY A 94 -5.50 16.86 -8.12
CA GLY A 94 -5.81 16.61 -6.72
C GLY A 94 -4.55 16.39 -5.89
N ALA A 95 -4.76 16.48 -4.59
CA ALA A 95 -3.78 16.15 -3.59
C ALA A 95 -4.47 15.55 -2.38
N TYR A 96 -3.79 14.67 -1.67
CA TYR A 96 -4.32 14.04 -0.47
C TYR A 96 -3.24 13.74 0.55
N LEU A 97 -3.69 13.50 1.78
CA LEU A 97 -2.87 13.06 2.89
C LEU A 97 -3.66 12.05 3.71
N PHE A 98 -3.08 10.88 3.89
CA PHE A 98 -3.64 9.79 4.69
C PHE A 98 -2.75 9.45 5.87
N ALA A 99 -3.37 8.91 6.91
CA ALA A 99 -2.70 8.22 8.00
C ALA A 99 -3.14 6.77 7.96
N ASP A 100 -2.20 5.91 7.68
CA ASP A 100 -2.39 4.48 7.53
C ASP A 100 -1.93 3.75 8.77
N ARG A 101 -2.71 2.77 9.20
CA ARG A 101 -2.38 1.89 10.29
C ARG A 101 -2.39 0.45 9.80
N ASP A 102 -1.27 -0.20 9.92
CA ASP A 102 -1.09 -1.60 9.56
C ASP A 102 -0.81 -2.45 10.79
N THR A 103 -1.37 -3.65 10.83
CA THR A 103 -1.05 -4.67 11.81
C THR A 103 -0.77 -5.96 11.06
N THR A 104 0.46 -6.45 11.23
CA THR A 104 0.94 -7.64 10.54
C THR A 104 0.45 -8.92 11.22
N THR A 105 0.68 -10.05 10.58
CA THR A 105 0.42 -11.39 11.12
C THR A 105 1.13 -11.65 12.43
N ASP A 106 2.32 -11.08 12.61
CA ASP A 106 3.10 -11.18 13.86
C ASP A 106 2.76 -10.07 14.87
N GLU A 107 1.58 -9.43 14.70
CA GLU A 107 1.04 -8.36 15.55
C GLU A 107 1.89 -7.08 15.62
N SER A 108 2.87 -6.92 14.74
CA SER A 108 3.59 -5.65 14.60
C SER A 108 2.65 -4.55 14.10
N LYS A 109 2.85 -3.35 14.62
CA LYS A 109 1.95 -2.22 14.35
C LYS A 109 2.73 -1.04 13.81
N PHE A 110 2.46 -0.70 12.55
CA PHE A 110 3.08 0.43 11.88
C PHE A 110 2.06 1.52 11.59
N THR A 111 2.50 2.76 11.63
CA THR A 111 1.71 3.91 11.18
C THR A 111 2.52 4.68 10.17
N VAL A 112 1.91 4.95 9.03
CA VAL A 112 2.54 5.60 7.88
C VAL A 112 1.70 6.83 7.50
N LEU A 113 2.36 7.94 7.18
CA LEU A 113 1.73 9.03 6.44
C LEU A 113 1.92 8.77 4.96
N ASP A 114 0.83 8.79 4.22
CA ASP A 114 0.81 8.73 2.76
C ASP A 114 0.36 10.10 2.23
N ALA A 115 1.20 10.72 1.43
CA ALA A 115 0.92 11.98 0.77
C ALA A 115 0.97 11.78 -0.75
N GLY A 116 -0.10 12.15 -1.44
CA GLY A 116 -0.20 11.92 -2.88
C GLY A 116 -0.66 13.13 -3.68
N LEU A 117 -0.27 13.09 -4.93
CA LEU A 117 -0.74 13.99 -5.99
C LEU A 117 -1.40 13.16 -7.08
N GLU A 118 -2.48 13.69 -7.63
CA GLU A 118 -3.21 13.06 -8.72
C GLU A 118 -3.50 14.06 -9.84
N TYR A 119 -3.41 13.56 -11.06
CA TYR A 119 -3.71 14.33 -12.25
C TYR A 119 -4.49 13.48 -13.25
N TYR A 120 -5.62 13.97 -13.67
CA TYR A 120 -6.50 13.33 -14.65
C TYR A 120 -6.59 14.20 -15.88
N ILE A 121 -6.40 13.62 -17.05
CA ILE A 121 -6.57 14.30 -18.34
C ILE A 121 -7.16 13.37 -19.38
N ASN A 122 -8.39 13.63 -19.81
CA ASN A 122 -9.16 12.79 -20.73
C ASN A 122 -9.30 11.34 -20.20
N ALA A 123 -8.62 10.40 -20.85
CA ALA A 123 -8.61 8.98 -20.52
C ALA A 123 -7.37 8.56 -19.67
N TRP A 124 -6.48 9.49 -19.39
CA TRP A 124 -5.25 9.25 -18.64
C TRP A 124 -5.38 9.77 -17.23
N ASP A 125 -4.75 9.08 -16.33
CA ASP A 125 -4.49 9.55 -14.97
C ASP A 125 -3.06 9.24 -14.55
N LEU A 126 -2.56 10.05 -13.62
CA LEU A 126 -1.24 9.95 -13.02
C LEU A 126 -1.40 10.10 -11.51
N HIS A 127 -0.81 9.21 -10.77
CA HIS A 127 -0.68 9.27 -9.31
C HIS A 127 0.79 9.23 -8.92
N VAL A 128 1.14 10.03 -7.93
CA VAL A 128 2.48 10.03 -7.32
C VAL A 128 2.29 10.06 -5.82
N ASN A 129 2.84 9.07 -5.12
CA ASN A 129 2.69 8.89 -3.68
C ASN A 129 4.05 8.89 -2.98
N GLY A 130 4.05 9.33 -1.74
CA GLY A 130 5.19 9.25 -0.85
C GLY A 130 4.77 8.76 0.53
N TYR A 131 5.48 7.78 1.06
CA TYR A 131 5.18 7.07 2.30
C TYR A 131 6.23 7.37 3.35
N LEU A 132 5.79 7.86 4.51
CA LEU A 132 6.65 8.20 5.62
C LEU A 132 6.18 7.51 6.90
N PRO A 133 6.86 6.47 7.39
CA PRO A 133 6.57 5.88 8.68
C PRO A 133 6.75 6.89 9.81
N ILE A 134 5.70 7.03 10.64
CA ILE A 134 5.68 7.93 11.81
C ILE A 134 5.63 7.19 13.13
N SER A 135 5.49 5.86 13.13
CA SER A 135 5.66 4.98 14.28
C SER A 135 7.10 4.48 14.38
N ASN A 136 7.35 3.53 15.30
CA ASN A 136 8.57 2.73 15.26
C ASN A 136 8.68 2.07 13.87
N LYS A 137 9.88 2.14 13.29
CA LYS A 137 10.13 1.57 11.97
C LYS A 137 10.43 0.08 12.02
N GLU A 138 10.73 -0.45 13.19
CA GLU A 138 11.07 -1.85 13.40
C GLU A 138 10.42 -2.40 14.66
N ASN A 139 10.01 -3.67 14.60
CA ASN A 139 9.52 -4.43 15.73
C ASN A 139 10.22 -5.79 15.75
N VAL A 140 10.74 -6.20 16.92
CA VAL A 140 11.30 -7.53 17.09
C VAL A 140 10.15 -8.50 17.33
N THR A 141 9.95 -9.44 16.41
CA THR A 141 8.87 -10.44 16.46
C THR A 141 9.33 -11.77 17.05
N GLY A 142 10.65 -12.00 17.10
CA GLY A 142 11.22 -13.22 17.65
C GLY A 142 12.72 -13.19 17.73
N THR A 143 13.29 -14.30 18.16
CA THR A 143 14.72 -14.56 18.14
C THR A 143 14.96 -15.97 17.65
N ALA A 144 16.02 -16.18 16.87
CA ALA A 144 16.42 -17.49 16.39
C ALA A 144 17.94 -17.69 16.54
N TYR A 145 18.37 -18.93 16.65
CA TYR A 145 19.78 -19.30 16.57
C TYR A 145 20.22 -19.44 15.10
N ALA A 146 21.52 -19.34 14.86
CA ALA A 146 22.10 -19.39 13.53
C ALA A 146 21.72 -20.65 12.74
N ASP A 147 21.66 -21.79 13.39
CA ASP A 147 21.31 -23.09 12.79
C ASP A 147 19.83 -23.14 12.34
N GLU A 148 18.93 -22.52 13.07
CA GLU A 148 17.50 -22.41 12.69
C GLU A 148 17.33 -21.55 11.43
N LEU A 149 18.26 -20.64 11.18
CA LEU A 149 18.25 -19.71 10.05
C LEU A 149 19.08 -20.19 8.86
N GLY A 150 19.74 -21.36 8.97
CA GLY A 150 20.62 -21.89 7.94
C GLY A 150 21.90 -21.06 7.74
N VAL A 151 22.27 -20.24 8.72
CA VAL A 151 23.50 -19.43 8.74
C VAL A 151 24.57 -20.20 9.50
N GLU A 152 25.84 -20.10 9.05
CA GLU A 152 26.95 -20.72 9.78
C GLU A 152 26.96 -20.20 11.23
N SER A 153 26.82 -21.14 12.19
CA SER A 153 26.86 -20.80 13.61
C SER A 153 28.29 -20.72 14.08
N GLU A 154 28.74 -19.57 14.56
CA GLU A 154 29.92 -19.49 15.38
C GLU A 154 29.54 -19.92 16.80
N VAL A 155 29.78 -21.18 17.11
CA VAL A 155 29.79 -21.63 18.50
C VAL A 155 31.21 -21.47 19.03
N ASP A 156 31.40 -20.52 19.90
CA ASP A 156 32.69 -20.29 20.55
C ASP A 156 32.70 -20.89 21.96
N ALA A 157 33.76 -21.64 22.27
CA ALA A 157 33.94 -22.27 23.56
C ALA A 157 35.14 -21.63 24.27
N THR A 158 34.87 -20.90 25.34
CA THR A 158 35.94 -20.29 26.16
C THR A 158 35.85 -20.81 27.59
N GLY A 159 36.82 -21.67 27.98
CA GLY A 159 36.79 -22.32 29.27
C GLY A 159 35.70 -23.37 29.40
N HIS A 160 34.77 -23.15 30.31
CA HIS A 160 33.59 -24.02 30.50
C HIS A 160 32.29 -23.42 29.95
N ASP A 161 32.37 -22.29 29.23
CA ASP A 161 31.24 -21.61 28.66
C ASP A 161 31.15 -21.82 27.17
N LEU A 162 29.92 -22.08 26.67
CA LEU A 162 29.57 -22.13 25.27
C LEU A 162 28.82 -20.84 24.89
N TYR A 163 29.27 -20.21 23.84
CA TYR A 163 28.63 -19.02 23.29
C TYR A 163 28.00 -19.40 21.94
N ALA A 164 26.72 -19.08 21.79
CA ALA A 164 26.01 -19.26 20.52
C ALA A 164 25.49 -17.90 20.04
N SER A 165 25.59 -17.66 18.75
CA SER A 165 25.03 -16.44 18.14
C SER A 165 23.52 -16.54 18.10
N GLN A 166 22.84 -15.54 18.64
CA GLN A 166 21.38 -15.38 18.57
C GLN A 166 21.05 -14.13 17.74
N TYR A 167 20.06 -14.24 16.88
CA TYR A 167 19.60 -13.21 15.97
C TYR A 167 18.20 -12.76 16.37
N ASP A 168 17.93 -11.46 16.31
CA ASP A 168 16.59 -10.93 16.43
C ASP A 168 15.92 -11.04 15.04
N ILE A 169 14.70 -11.58 15.00
CA ILE A 169 13.81 -11.52 13.84
C ILE A 169 13.06 -10.20 13.94
N VAL A 170 13.11 -9.40 12.89
CA VAL A 170 12.59 -8.02 12.90
C VAL A 170 11.68 -7.83 11.70
N GLU A 171 10.48 -7.33 11.93
CA GLU A 171 9.66 -6.70 10.91
C GLU A 171 9.98 -5.21 10.82
N GLU A 172 10.11 -4.71 9.61
CA GLU A 172 10.49 -3.33 9.35
C GLU A 172 9.57 -2.68 8.31
N VAL A 173 9.25 -1.39 8.51
CA VAL A 173 8.56 -0.55 7.54
C VAL A 173 9.51 0.52 7.00
N GLY A 174 9.59 0.63 5.67
CA GLY A 174 10.48 1.56 4.98
C GLY A 174 9.82 2.90 4.64
N ASN A 175 10.65 3.88 4.26
CA ASN A 175 10.15 5.05 3.55
C ASN A 175 9.99 4.66 2.08
N GLY A 176 8.92 5.11 1.44
CA GLY A 176 8.65 4.72 0.06
C GLY A 176 8.12 5.85 -0.79
N ALA A 177 8.11 5.59 -2.09
CA ALA A 177 7.41 6.39 -3.08
C ALA A 177 6.99 5.50 -4.24
N ASP A 178 5.91 5.87 -4.89
CA ASP A 178 5.49 5.24 -6.14
C ASP A 178 4.95 6.25 -7.14
N VAL A 179 4.89 5.81 -8.37
CA VAL A 179 4.24 6.50 -9.47
C VAL A 179 3.43 5.50 -10.26
N ASP A 180 2.21 5.87 -10.60
CA ASP A 180 1.30 5.06 -11.41
C ASP A 180 0.65 5.88 -12.51
N VAL A 181 0.55 5.30 -13.69
CA VAL A 181 -0.11 5.88 -14.87
C VAL A 181 -1.20 4.94 -15.33
N GLY A 182 -2.42 5.44 -15.37
CA GLY A 182 -3.59 4.71 -15.85
C GLY A 182 -4.07 5.22 -17.21
N TYR A 183 -4.66 4.31 -17.99
CA TYR A 183 -5.36 4.63 -19.22
C TYR A 183 -6.67 3.87 -19.32
N THR A 184 -7.78 4.59 -19.43
CA THR A 184 -9.12 4.01 -19.55
C THR A 184 -9.57 4.01 -21.01
N LEU A 185 -9.94 2.84 -21.54
CA LEU A 185 -10.46 2.69 -22.89
C LEU A 185 -11.84 3.34 -23.01
N LYS A 186 -12.09 3.92 -24.19
CA LYS A 186 -13.41 4.51 -24.49
C LYS A 186 -14.50 3.43 -24.47
N ASP A 187 -15.68 3.76 -23.97
CA ASP A 187 -16.85 2.88 -23.90
C ASP A 187 -17.30 2.36 -25.27
N SER A 188 -16.93 3.05 -26.35
CA SER A 188 -17.25 2.64 -27.71
C SER A 188 -16.47 1.43 -28.23
N ILE A 189 -15.47 0.94 -27.50
CA ILE A 189 -14.68 -0.24 -27.89
C ILE A 189 -15.47 -1.50 -27.48
N PRO A 190 -15.87 -2.35 -28.45
CA PRO A 190 -16.63 -3.55 -28.15
C PRO A 190 -15.88 -4.47 -27.18
N PHE A 191 -16.59 -5.00 -26.20
CA PHE A 191 -16.13 -5.96 -25.17
C PHE A 191 -15.05 -5.45 -24.20
N MET A 192 -14.43 -4.28 -24.47
CA MET A 192 -13.36 -3.72 -23.65
C MET A 192 -13.60 -2.27 -23.23
N GLY A 193 -14.73 -1.69 -23.63
CA GLY A 193 -15.07 -0.31 -23.27
C GLY A 193 -15.08 -0.11 -21.75
N GLY A 194 -14.45 0.93 -21.27
CA GLY A 194 -14.28 1.20 -19.86
C GLY A 194 -13.18 0.37 -19.16
N SER A 195 -12.52 -0.58 -19.85
CA SER A 195 -11.36 -1.27 -19.29
C SER A 195 -10.22 -0.29 -19.06
N ARG A 196 -9.50 -0.48 -17.97
CA ARG A 196 -8.36 0.34 -17.58
C ARG A 196 -7.07 -0.48 -17.54
N PHE A 197 -6.00 0.13 -17.98
CA PHE A 197 -4.63 -0.40 -17.92
C PHE A 197 -3.80 0.51 -17.06
N ASP A 198 -3.06 -0.06 -16.13
CA ASP A 198 -2.18 0.64 -15.22
C ASP A 198 -0.76 0.15 -15.40
N LEU A 199 0.18 1.09 -15.30
CA LEU A 199 1.62 0.82 -15.26
C LEU A 199 2.23 1.73 -14.20
N GLY A 200 2.95 1.15 -13.28
CA GLY A 200 3.59 1.90 -12.20
C GLY A 200 4.98 1.40 -11.84
N GLY A 201 5.64 2.18 -11.01
CA GLY A 201 6.92 1.83 -10.41
C GLY A 201 6.94 2.27 -8.95
N TYR A 202 7.64 1.52 -8.11
CA TYR A 202 7.77 1.80 -6.70
C TYR A 202 9.20 1.63 -6.20
N TYR A 203 9.49 2.33 -5.11
CA TYR A 203 10.74 2.24 -4.38
C TYR A 203 10.47 2.35 -2.89
N THR A 204 11.06 1.47 -2.10
CA THR A 204 11.01 1.51 -0.63
C THR A 204 12.41 1.32 -0.06
N SER A 205 12.79 2.19 0.87
CA SER A 205 14.07 2.15 1.55
C SER A 205 13.88 1.71 3.00
N TYR A 206 14.62 0.69 3.39
CA TYR A 206 14.65 0.11 4.72
C TYR A 206 15.95 0.49 5.46
N ALA A 207 15.97 0.37 6.80
CA ALA A 207 17.15 0.67 7.59
C ALA A 207 18.10 -0.56 7.67
N HIS A 208 17.55 -1.77 7.65
CA HIS A 208 18.31 -3.01 7.86
C HIS A 208 18.15 -4.02 6.74
N ALA A 209 17.04 -3.98 6.01
CA ALA A 209 16.82 -4.81 4.83
C ALA A 209 17.35 -4.14 3.56
N ASP A 210 17.46 -4.92 2.49
CA ASP A 210 17.71 -4.39 1.16
C ASP A 210 16.54 -3.51 0.71
N ASN A 211 16.84 -2.45 -0.02
CA ASN A 211 15.82 -1.61 -0.60
C ASN A 211 15.00 -2.41 -1.60
N LEU A 212 13.69 -2.16 -1.60
CA LEU A 212 12.76 -2.79 -2.51
C LEU A 212 12.39 -1.83 -3.63
N GLU A 213 12.58 -2.26 -4.87
CA GLU A 213 12.16 -1.51 -6.05
C GLU A 213 11.52 -2.43 -7.08
N GLY A 214 10.57 -1.92 -7.85
CA GLY A 214 9.91 -2.73 -8.84
C GLY A 214 8.99 -1.95 -9.76
N VAL A 215 8.41 -2.70 -10.68
CA VAL A 215 7.36 -2.23 -11.59
C VAL A 215 6.11 -3.06 -11.38
N GLN A 216 4.97 -2.44 -11.57
CA GLN A 216 3.67 -3.08 -11.49
C GLN A 216 2.86 -2.79 -12.75
N ALA A 217 2.01 -3.71 -13.15
CA ALA A 217 1.06 -3.52 -14.23
C ALA A 217 -0.28 -4.16 -13.85
N GLY A 218 -1.37 -3.49 -14.19
CA GLY A 218 -2.72 -3.94 -13.89
C GLY A 218 -3.66 -3.79 -15.08
N VAL A 219 -4.71 -4.60 -15.08
CA VAL A 219 -5.82 -4.51 -16.04
C VAL A 219 -7.11 -4.66 -15.26
N TRP A 220 -8.01 -3.71 -15.48
CA TRP A 220 -9.32 -3.66 -14.84
C TRP A 220 -10.39 -3.80 -15.92
N ILE A 221 -11.27 -4.75 -15.79
CA ILE A 221 -12.30 -5.04 -16.79
C ILE A 221 -13.68 -4.84 -16.16
N PRO A 222 -14.48 -3.86 -16.60
CA PRO A 222 -15.82 -3.67 -16.08
C PRO A 222 -16.72 -4.84 -16.50
N LEU A 223 -17.29 -5.54 -15.51
CA LEU A 223 -18.29 -6.58 -15.76
C LEU A 223 -19.70 -5.99 -15.85
N THR A 224 -19.95 -4.96 -15.06
CA THR A 224 -21.18 -4.16 -15.06
C THR A 224 -20.84 -2.71 -14.70
N LYS A 225 -21.84 -1.82 -14.65
CA LYS A 225 -21.64 -0.43 -14.20
C LYS A 225 -21.10 -0.31 -12.76
N ASN A 226 -21.26 -1.34 -11.94
CA ASN A 226 -20.95 -1.34 -10.52
C ASN A 226 -20.06 -2.52 -10.09
N ALA A 227 -19.54 -3.30 -11.03
CA ALA A 227 -18.67 -4.44 -10.74
C ALA A 227 -17.57 -4.56 -11.80
N GLU A 228 -16.37 -4.83 -11.38
CA GLU A 228 -15.20 -5.01 -12.23
C GLU A 228 -14.38 -6.23 -11.80
N LEU A 229 -13.59 -6.77 -12.73
CA LEU A 229 -12.56 -7.77 -12.48
C LEU A 229 -11.20 -7.08 -12.51
N ARG A 230 -10.37 -7.39 -11.50
CA ARG A 230 -9.02 -6.87 -11.33
C ARG A 230 -7.99 -7.99 -11.39
#